data_1f1a6b2684f3ee0e0dda40ad6e389b1a
#
_entry.id   1f1a6b2684f3ee0e0dda40ad6e389b1a
#
_cell.length_a   1.000
_cell.length_b   1.000
_cell.length_c   1.000
_cell.angle_alpha   90.00
_cell.angle_beta   90.00
_cell.angle_gamma   90.00
#
_symmetry.space_group_name_H-M   'P 1'
#
loop_
_entity.id
_entity.type
_entity.pdbx_description
1 polymer ?
#
loop_
_entity_poly.entity_id
_entity_poly.type
_entity_poly.pdbx_seq_one_letter_code
_entity_poly.pdbx_strand_id
1 'polypeptide(L)' 'MTGLKLGLQFVKLASRYADEGNTVAARRNLDSAQEAYKGFLRFLSKATLTASQREQVEKDLPRLKESLDILRSRIRN' A
#
# COMPACT_ATOMS: atom_id res chain seq x y z
N MET A 1 1.51 12.71 -2.65
CA MET A 1 1.96 12.37 -1.31
C MET A 1 2.85 11.14 -1.34
N THR A 2 4.06 11.28 -0.83
CA THR A 2 5.12 10.29 -1.01
C THR A 2 4.80 8.92 -0.39
N GLY A 3 4.28 8.92 0.83
CA GLY A 3 4.00 7.65 1.53
C GLY A 3 2.95 6.79 0.83
N LEU A 4 1.93 7.42 0.27
CA LEU A 4 0.88 6.71 -0.43
C LEU A 4 1.39 6.13 -1.75
N LYS A 5 2.19 6.89 -2.48
CA LYS A 5 2.82 6.41 -3.72
C LYS A 5 3.77 5.25 -3.44
N LEU A 6 4.52 5.35 -2.35
CA LEU A 6 5.45 4.30 -1.95
C LEU A 6 4.70 3.00 -1.66
N GLY A 7 3.59 3.09 -0.93
CA GLY A 7 2.75 1.91 -0.66
C GLY A 7 2.24 1.26 -1.92
N LEU A 8 1.79 2.08 -2.89
CA LEU A 8 1.30 1.57 -4.18
C LEU A 8 2.42 0.91 -4.98
N GLN A 9 3.65 1.43 -4.90
CA GLN A 9 4.81 0.82 -5.57
C GLN A 9 5.13 -0.55 -4.97
N PHE A 10 5.12 -0.67 -3.65
CA PHE A 10 5.36 -1.95 -3.00
C PHE A 10 4.29 -2.97 -3.35
N VAL A 11 3.03 -2.54 -3.47
CA VAL A 11 1.93 -3.40 -3.90
C VAL A 11 2.19 -3.93 -5.32
N LYS A 12 2.62 -3.07 -6.23
CA LYS A 12 2.93 -3.48 -7.61
C LYS A 12 4.05 -4.51 -7.63
N LEU A 13 5.11 -4.27 -6.84
CA LEU A 13 6.23 -5.20 -6.77
C LEU A 13 5.80 -6.55 -6.17
N ALA A 14 5.01 -6.51 -5.11
CA ALA A 14 4.52 -7.73 -4.48
C ALA A 14 3.67 -8.54 -5.47
N SER A 15 2.82 -7.88 -6.22
CA SER A 15 1.97 -8.53 -7.23
C SER A 15 2.80 -9.18 -8.32
N ARG A 16 3.83 -8.47 -8.80
CA ARG A 16 4.75 -9.00 -9.83
C ARG A 16 5.47 -10.25 -9.33
N TYR A 17 6.03 -10.19 -8.12
CA TYR A 17 6.74 -11.33 -7.57
C TYR A 17 5.82 -12.51 -7.32
N ALA A 18 4.58 -12.25 -6.89
CA ALA A 18 3.59 -13.31 -6.72
C ALA A 18 3.27 -14.00 -8.05
N ASP A 19 3.14 -13.20 -9.12
CA ASP A 19 2.89 -13.74 -10.47
C ASP A 19 4.05 -14.60 -10.97
N GLU A 20 5.28 -14.27 -10.55
CA GLU A 20 6.47 -15.02 -10.92
C GLU A 20 6.71 -16.24 -10.04
N GLY A 21 5.86 -16.46 -9.04
CA GLY A 21 6.01 -17.56 -8.11
C GLY A 21 7.04 -17.30 -7.01
N ASN A 22 7.56 -16.07 -6.90
CA ASN A 22 8.54 -15.71 -5.88
C ASN A 22 7.84 -15.24 -4.62
N THR A 23 7.38 -16.19 -3.81
CA THR A 23 6.59 -15.94 -2.62
C THR A 23 7.35 -15.14 -1.55
N VAL A 24 8.65 -15.39 -1.40
CA VAL A 24 9.47 -14.70 -0.40
C VAL A 24 9.55 -13.21 -0.70
N ALA A 25 9.88 -12.85 -1.94
CA ALA A 25 9.97 -11.45 -2.34
C ALA A 25 8.60 -10.78 -2.32
N ALA A 26 7.56 -11.50 -2.73
CA ALA A 26 6.19 -10.99 -2.69
C ALA A 26 5.78 -10.64 -1.27
N ARG A 27 6.06 -11.51 -0.31
CA ARG A 27 5.73 -11.29 1.10
C ARG A 27 6.48 -10.10 1.68
N ARG A 28 7.78 -9.98 1.37
CA ARG A 28 8.57 -8.83 1.81
C ARG A 28 7.98 -7.52 1.34
N ASN A 29 7.62 -7.45 0.07
CA ASN A 29 7.05 -6.22 -0.49
C ASN A 29 5.65 -5.95 0.05
N LEU A 30 4.88 -7.00 0.34
CA LEU A 30 3.59 -6.85 1.00
C LEU A 30 3.75 -6.26 2.39
N ASP A 31 4.71 -6.77 3.18
CA ASP A 31 4.99 -6.27 4.52
C ASP A 31 5.41 -4.79 4.47
N SER A 32 6.25 -4.43 3.50
CA SER A 32 6.68 -3.05 3.29
C SER A 32 5.51 -2.15 2.93
N ALA A 33 4.60 -2.63 2.09
CA ALA A 33 3.39 -1.90 1.72
C ALA A 33 2.48 -1.69 2.91
N GLN A 34 2.33 -2.69 3.76
CA GLN A 34 1.52 -2.59 4.98
C GLN A 34 2.11 -1.58 5.96
N GLU A 35 3.43 -1.58 6.12
CA GLU A 35 4.10 -0.60 6.98
C GLU A 35 3.94 0.82 6.45
N ALA A 36 4.04 0.99 5.13
CA ALA A 36 3.82 2.29 4.49
C ALA A 36 2.37 2.76 4.73
N TYR A 37 1.41 1.86 4.63
CA TYR A 37 0.01 2.16 4.86
C TYR A 37 -0.23 2.61 6.31
N LYS A 38 0.29 1.86 7.28
CA LYS A 38 0.17 2.20 8.70
C LYS A 38 0.82 3.54 9.02
N GLY A 39 2.01 3.77 8.48
CA GLY A 39 2.73 5.04 8.65
C GLY A 39 1.95 6.21 8.08
N PHE A 40 1.33 6.00 6.93
CA PHE A 40 0.51 7.03 6.29
C PHE A 40 -0.74 7.34 7.13
N LEU A 41 -1.40 6.34 7.69
CA LEU A 41 -2.54 6.55 8.58
C LEU A 41 -2.17 7.37 9.81
N ARG A 42 -1.00 7.09 10.41
CA ARG A 42 -0.50 7.86 11.54
C ARG A 42 -0.22 9.31 11.14
N PHE A 43 0.35 9.50 9.96
CA PHE A 43 0.60 10.83 9.42
C PHE A 43 -0.72 11.60 9.26
N LEU A 44 -1.74 10.96 8.70
CA LEU A 44 -3.05 11.59 8.48
C LEU A 44 -3.71 12.04 9.77
N SER A 45 -3.53 11.28 10.85
CA SER A 45 -4.15 11.63 12.14
C SER A 45 -3.60 12.93 12.73
N LYS A 46 -2.42 13.36 12.28
CA LYS A 46 -1.73 14.54 12.80
C LYS A 46 -1.60 15.67 11.79
N ALA A 47 -1.83 15.40 10.53
CA ALA A 47 -1.59 16.36 9.46
C ALA A 47 -2.84 17.19 9.14
N THR A 48 -2.61 18.46 8.80
CA THR A 48 -3.64 19.31 8.23
C THR A 48 -3.46 19.26 6.72
N LEU A 49 -4.46 18.75 6.02
CA LEU A 49 -4.39 18.58 4.58
C LEU A 49 -5.08 19.73 3.86
N THR A 50 -4.51 20.12 2.71
CA THR A 50 -5.19 21.02 1.79
C THR A 50 -6.37 20.26 1.16
N ALA A 51 -7.31 20.97 0.55
CA ALA A 51 -8.44 20.36 -0.14
C ALA A 51 -7.97 19.41 -1.25
N SER A 52 -6.94 19.81 -1.98
CA SER A 52 -6.35 19.01 -3.06
C SER A 52 -5.72 17.71 -2.52
N GLN A 53 -4.98 17.82 -1.43
CA GLN A 53 -4.35 16.66 -0.79
C GLN A 53 -5.40 15.69 -0.25
N ARG A 54 -6.45 16.21 0.36
CA ARG A 54 -7.54 15.39 0.91
C ARG A 54 -8.23 14.61 -0.21
N GLU A 55 -8.51 15.27 -1.31
CA GLU A 55 -9.14 14.64 -2.47
C GLU A 55 -8.29 13.49 -2.99
N GLN A 56 -6.97 13.71 -3.09
CA GLN A 56 -6.04 12.68 -3.53
C GLN A 56 -6.04 11.48 -2.59
N VAL A 57 -6.04 11.73 -1.28
CA VAL A 57 -6.07 10.68 -0.26
C VAL A 57 -7.37 9.88 -0.34
N GLU A 58 -8.50 10.57 -0.44
CA GLU A 58 -9.81 9.91 -0.52
C GLU A 58 -9.92 9.02 -1.75
N LYS A 59 -9.20 9.36 -2.81
CA LYS A 59 -9.18 8.57 -4.05
C LYS A 59 -8.24 7.37 -3.94
N ASP A 60 -7.03 7.58 -3.43
CA ASP A 60 -5.97 6.57 -3.49
C ASP A 60 -5.92 5.63 -2.28
N LEU A 61 -6.29 6.11 -1.10
CA LEU A 61 -6.20 5.31 0.12
C LEU A 61 -7.07 4.04 0.08
N PRO A 62 -8.34 4.11 -0.36
CA PRO A 62 -9.16 2.90 -0.49
C PRO A 62 -8.59 1.92 -1.51
N ARG A 63 -7.97 2.42 -2.56
CA ARG A 63 -7.32 1.57 -3.59
C ARG A 63 -6.16 0.81 -2.99
N LEU A 64 -5.34 1.48 -2.20
CA LEU A 64 -4.22 0.83 -1.54
C LEU A 64 -4.70 -0.24 -0.56
N LYS A 65 -5.70 0.07 0.26
CA LYS A 65 -6.26 -0.88 1.21
C LYS A 65 -6.80 -2.11 0.50
N GLU A 66 -7.57 -1.92 -0.55
CA GLU A 66 -8.14 -3.02 -1.34
C GLU A 66 -7.04 -3.88 -1.94
N SER A 67 -6.02 -3.25 -2.52
CA SER A 67 -4.89 -3.97 -3.10
C SER A 67 -4.14 -4.79 -2.06
N LEU A 68 -3.96 -4.24 -0.86
CA LEU A 68 -3.32 -4.96 0.24
C LEU A 68 -4.13 -6.18 0.65
N ASP A 69 -5.45 -6.05 0.74
CA ASP A 69 -6.33 -7.16 1.11
C ASP A 69 -6.29 -8.27 0.07
N ILE A 70 -6.31 -7.92 -1.21
CA ILE A 70 -6.23 -8.88 -2.31
C ILE A 70 -4.89 -9.62 -2.28
N LEU A 71 -3.79 -8.89 -2.14
CA LEU A 71 -2.46 -9.49 -2.09
C LEU A 71 -2.27 -10.38 -0.88
N ARG A 72 -2.79 -9.95 0.26
CA ARG A 72 -2.72 -10.74 1.49
C ARG A 72 -3.38 -12.10 1.29
N SER A 73 -4.53 -12.12 0.62
CA SER A 73 -5.22 -13.36 0.28
C SER A 73 -4.40 -14.24 -0.65
N ARG A 74 -3.78 -13.63 -1.67
CA ARG A 74 -2.98 -14.37 -2.67
C ARG A 74 -1.73 -14.99 -2.09
N ILE A 75 -1.06 -14.27 -1.19
CA ILE A 75 0.26 -14.65 -0.69
C ILE A 75 0.17 -15.53 0.55
N ARG A 76 -1.00 -15.60 1.15
CA ARG A 76 -1.23 -16.25 2.43
C ARG A 76 -0.93 -17.75 2.45
N ASN A 77 -0.94 -18.37 1.31
CA ASN A 77 -0.61 -19.79 1.20
C ASN A 77 0.91 -19.97 1.14
#